data_0e9c43d217a73b757c430ee45193c1c3
#
_entry.id   0e9c43d217a73b757c430ee45193c1c3
#
_cell.length_a   1.000
_cell.length_b   1.000
_cell.length_c   1.000
_cell.angle_alpha   90.00
_cell.angle_beta   90.00
_cell.angle_gamma   90.00
#
_symmetry.space_group_name_H-M   'P 1'
#
loop_
_entity.id
_entity.type
_entity.pdbx_description
1 polymer ?
#
loop_
_entity_poly.entity_id
_entity_poly.type
_entity_poly.pdbx_seq_one_letter_code
_entity_poly.pdbx_strand_id
1 'polypeptide(L)'
;EQPCASAEELVEVRRQLMRNGLFVRVAADESIRKVEDPYRVADLQAADVAVVKPAPLGGVRRVLEVAQHLRERHMDITVASALDTSIGINMGLAAVAALPQIYDDEDIDVTPAAAGLATGSLFEEDVTAPRRLHDGHLRAEILAPEPDRLSSLAAPANRRDWWFERLRESW
;
A
#
# COMPACT_ATOMS: atom_id res chain seq x y z
N GLU A 1 -12.45 7.11 -0.82
CA GLU A 1 -10.99 7.20 -0.67
C GLU A 1 -10.53 8.62 -0.98
N GLN A 2 -9.73 9.20 -0.11
CA GLN A 2 -9.10 10.53 -0.21
C GLN A 2 -9.98 11.61 -0.91
N PRO A 3 -11.16 11.94 -0.38
CA PRO A 3 -12.08 12.87 -1.04
C PRO A 3 -11.61 14.33 -1.02
N CYS A 4 -10.49 14.64 -0.39
CA CYS A 4 -9.95 15.98 -0.22
C CYS A 4 -8.41 15.99 -0.14
N ALA A 5 -7.78 17.17 -0.13
CA ALA A 5 -6.36 17.32 -0.34
C ALA A 5 -5.49 17.05 0.91
N SER A 6 -6.04 17.17 2.13
CA SER A 6 -5.26 17.07 3.37
C SER A 6 -5.91 16.17 4.42
N ALA A 7 -5.12 15.72 5.40
CA ALA A 7 -5.63 14.95 6.52
C ALA A 7 -6.61 15.76 7.39
N GLU A 8 -6.38 17.05 7.54
CA GLU A 8 -7.28 17.96 8.27
C GLU A 8 -8.65 18.09 7.61
N GLU A 9 -8.67 18.14 6.29
CA GLU A 9 -9.92 18.16 5.53
C GLU A 9 -10.65 16.81 5.63
N LEU A 10 -9.92 15.68 5.71
CA LEU A 10 -10.54 14.37 5.96
C LEU A 10 -11.24 14.33 7.32
N VAL A 11 -10.65 14.92 8.36
CA VAL A 11 -11.33 15.07 9.68
C VAL A 11 -12.66 15.78 9.54
N GLU A 12 -12.70 16.88 8.76
CA GLU A 12 -13.95 17.63 8.54
C GLU A 12 -14.97 16.80 7.74
N VAL A 13 -14.53 16.08 6.70
CA VAL A 13 -15.41 15.19 5.93
C VAL A 13 -16.04 14.13 6.85
N ARG A 14 -15.26 13.43 7.67
CA ARG A 14 -15.76 12.45 8.63
C ARG A 14 -16.77 13.07 9.60
N ARG A 15 -16.47 14.24 10.13
CA ARG A 15 -17.35 14.97 11.03
C ARG A 15 -18.68 15.34 10.37
N GLN A 16 -18.66 15.76 9.11
CA GLN A 16 -19.86 16.10 8.35
C GLN A 16 -20.71 14.83 8.06
N LEU A 17 -20.07 13.73 7.70
CA LEU A 17 -20.77 12.46 7.50
C LEU A 17 -21.51 12.03 8.78
N MET A 18 -20.83 12.03 9.92
CA MET A 18 -21.43 11.67 11.21
C MET A 18 -22.59 12.61 11.60
N ARG A 19 -22.43 13.94 11.44
CA ARG A 19 -23.49 14.91 11.71
C ARG A 19 -24.75 14.72 10.88
N ASN A 20 -24.58 14.20 9.67
CA ASN A 20 -25.70 13.91 8.76
C ASN A 20 -26.23 12.47 8.89
N GLY A 21 -25.76 11.70 9.88
CA GLY A 21 -26.17 10.30 10.08
C GLY A 21 -25.70 9.35 8.97
N LEU A 22 -24.64 9.71 8.24
CA LEU A 22 -24.10 8.91 7.15
C LEU A 22 -22.93 8.06 7.67
N PHE A 23 -23.11 6.75 7.69
CA PHE A 23 -22.09 5.79 8.16
C PHE A 23 -21.25 5.29 6.99
N VAL A 24 -20.55 6.20 6.30
CA VAL A 24 -19.64 5.90 5.22
C VAL A 24 -18.21 5.98 5.74
N ARG A 25 -17.44 4.90 5.57
CA ARG A 25 -16.04 4.87 5.97
C ARG A 25 -15.19 5.74 5.03
N VAL A 26 -14.28 6.49 5.59
CA VAL A 26 -13.34 7.34 4.87
C VAL A 26 -11.96 6.69 4.88
N ALA A 27 -11.34 6.58 3.72
CA ALA A 27 -9.97 6.06 3.59
C ALA A 27 -8.99 7.18 3.23
N ALA A 28 -7.80 7.16 3.86
CA ALA A 28 -6.69 8.05 3.54
C ALA A 28 -5.68 7.32 2.65
N ASP A 29 -5.39 7.85 1.48
CA ASP A 29 -4.34 7.37 0.54
C ASP A 29 -3.28 8.45 0.31
N GLU A 30 -3.61 9.52 -0.39
CA GLU A 30 -2.64 10.57 -0.72
C GLU A 30 -2.11 11.32 0.50
N SER A 31 -2.81 11.29 1.61
CA SER A 31 -2.32 11.79 2.90
C SER A 31 -1.28 10.87 3.55
N ILE A 32 -0.98 9.70 2.96
CA ILE A 32 -0.01 8.71 3.45
C ILE A 32 1.08 8.52 2.39
N ARG A 33 2.09 9.39 2.37
CA ARG A 33 3.19 9.37 1.40
C ARG A 33 4.57 9.21 2.04
N LYS A 34 4.70 9.54 3.32
CA LYS A 34 5.96 9.49 4.08
C LYS A 34 5.80 8.56 5.26
N VAL A 35 6.94 8.18 5.83
CA VAL A 35 7.02 7.21 6.93
C VAL A 35 6.20 7.65 8.15
N GLU A 36 6.08 8.96 8.42
CA GLU A 36 5.38 9.51 9.58
C GLU A 36 3.89 9.80 9.33
N ASP A 37 3.47 9.84 8.07
CA ASP A 37 2.10 10.22 7.71
C ASP A 37 1.02 9.29 8.29
N PRO A 38 1.18 7.95 8.32
CA PRO A 38 0.18 7.07 8.92
C PRO A 38 -0.10 7.39 10.39
N TYR A 39 0.94 7.72 11.15
CA TYR A 39 0.82 8.08 12.56
C TYR A 39 0.05 9.38 12.72
N ARG A 40 0.37 10.40 11.91
CA ARG A 40 -0.35 11.67 11.90
C ARG A 40 -1.82 11.50 11.53
N VAL A 41 -2.13 10.72 10.49
CA VAL A 41 -3.51 10.43 10.08
C VAL A 41 -4.29 9.75 11.21
N ALA A 42 -3.66 8.81 11.91
CA ALA A 42 -4.24 8.11 13.05
C ALA A 42 -4.46 9.03 14.26
N ASP A 43 -3.46 9.84 14.62
CA ASP A 43 -3.55 10.76 15.77
C ASP A 43 -4.61 11.84 15.56
N LEU A 44 -4.81 12.31 14.33
CA LEU A 44 -5.89 13.21 13.94
C LEU A 44 -7.25 12.52 13.86
N GLN A 45 -7.30 11.20 13.90
CA GLN A 45 -8.51 10.42 13.58
C GLN A 45 -9.12 10.82 12.23
N ALA A 46 -8.25 11.06 11.25
CA ALA A 46 -8.63 11.63 9.96
C ALA A 46 -9.37 10.65 9.04
N ALA A 47 -9.19 9.35 9.24
CA ALA A 47 -9.79 8.31 8.41
C ALA A 47 -10.20 7.09 9.24
N ASP A 48 -11.00 6.22 8.65
CA ASP A 48 -11.38 4.92 9.20
C ASP A 48 -10.48 3.80 8.66
N VAL A 49 -9.84 4.06 7.51
CA VAL A 49 -8.95 3.12 6.81
C VAL A 49 -7.71 3.87 6.32
N ALA A 50 -6.54 3.29 6.54
CA ALA A 50 -5.29 3.73 5.94
C ALA A 50 -4.98 2.88 4.71
N VAL A 51 -4.83 3.51 3.54
CA VAL A 51 -4.32 2.86 2.33
C VAL A 51 -2.81 3.00 2.32
N VAL A 52 -2.09 1.90 2.50
CA VAL A 52 -0.63 1.91 2.64
C VAL A 52 0.06 1.24 1.47
N LYS A 53 1.18 1.80 1.07
CA LYS A 53 2.01 1.29 -0.01
C LYS A 53 3.40 0.96 0.55
N PRO A 54 3.84 -0.32 0.51
CA PRO A 54 5.08 -0.74 1.16
C PRO A 54 6.32 0.02 0.71
N ALA A 55 6.47 0.31 -0.59
CA ALA A 55 7.65 0.99 -1.12
C ALA A 55 7.82 2.42 -0.55
N PRO A 56 6.83 3.32 -0.59
CA PRO A 56 6.92 4.65 0.03
C PRO A 56 7.16 4.62 1.54
N LEU A 57 6.62 3.61 2.22
CA LEU A 57 6.75 3.50 3.70
C LEU A 57 8.05 2.86 4.16
N GLY A 58 8.89 2.34 3.25
CA GLY A 58 10.18 1.74 3.60
C GLY A 58 10.17 0.23 3.81
N GLY A 59 9.18 -0.48 3.22
CA GLY A 59 9.14 -1.94 3.15
C GLY A 59 8.14 -2.62 4.08
N VAL A 60 8.10 -3.94 4.01
CA VAL A 60 7.11 -4.79 4.69
C VAL A 60 7.14 -4.60 6.22
N ARG A 61 8.34 -4.60 6.83
CA ARG A 61 8.47 -4.45 8.28
C ARG A 61 7.81 -3.14 8.76
N ARG A 62 8.03 -2.05 8.04
CA ARG A 62 7.44 -0.76 8.40
C ARG A 62 5.91 -0.78 8.27
N VAL A 63 5.38 -1.45 7.25
CA VAL A 63 3.91 -1.65 7.12
C VAL A 63 3.34 -2.37 8.32
N LEU A 64 4.02 -3.39 8.85
CA LEU A 64 3.55 -4.13 10.02
C LEU A 64 3.62 -3.30 11.31
N GLU A 65 4.67 -2.50 11.49
CA GLU A 65 4.79 -1.55 12.61
C GLU A 65 3.65 -0.51 12.57
N VAL A 66 3.38 0.04 11.40
CA VAL A 66 2.26 0.97 11.16
C VAL A 66 0.92 0.28 11.44
N ALA A 67 0.71 -0.94 10.94
CA ALA A 67 -0.53 -1.68 11.14
C ALA A 67 -0.85 -1.89 12.63
N GLN A 68 0.14 -2.23 13.43
CA GLN A 68 -0.04 -2.35 14.88
C GLN A 68 -0.47 -1.03 15.52
N HIS A 69 0.17 0.07 15.15
CA HIS A 69 -0.18 1.41 15.65
C HIS A 69 -1.60 1.83 15.25
N LEU A 70 -2.00 1.56 13.99
CA LEU A 70 -3.34 1.86 13.49
C LEU A 70 -4.42 1.05 14.24
N ARG A 71 -4.13 -0.23 14.50
CA ARG A 71 -5.02 -1.10 15.27
C ARG A 71 -5.31 -0.55 16.66
N GLU A 72 -4.30 -0.08 17.39
CA GLU A 72 -4.45 0.55 18.70
C GLU A 72 -5.39 1.77 18.68
N ARG A 73 -5.60 2.35 17.51
CA ARG A 73 -6.47 3.52 17.27
C ARG A 73 -7.77 3.18 16.52
N HIS A 74 -8.11 1.90 16.44
CA HIS A 74 -9.31 1.40 15.76
C HIS A 74 -9.41 1.84 14.30
N MET A 75 -8.27 1.96 13.62
CA MET A 75 -8.16 2.27 12.20
C MET A 75 -7.74 1.02 11.43
N ASP A 76 -8.49 0.68 10.40
CA ASP A 76 -8.15 -0.44 9.54
C ASP A 76 -7.05 -0.07 8.53
N ILE A 77 -6.45 -1.10 7.93
CA ILE A 77 -5.40 -0.96 6.93
C ILE A 77 -5.76 -1.70 5.66
N THR A 78 -5.46 -1.09 4.52
CA THR A 78 -5.51 -1.74 3.21
C THR A 78 -4.16 -1.54 2.52
N VAL A 79 -3.57 -2.64 2.03
CA VAL A 79 -2.31 -2.58 1.29
C VAL A 79 -2.61 -2.37 -0.20
N ALA A 80 -2.00 -1.35 -0.78
CA ALA A 80 -2.11 -1.04 -2.20
C ALA A 80 -0.72 -0.97 -2.87
N SER A 81 -0.70 -0.97 -4.18
CA SER A 81 0.51 -0.72 -4.96
C SER A 81 0.63 0.75 -5.36
N ALA A 82 1.86 1.18 -5.63
CA ALA A 82 2.15 2.49 -6.22
C ALA A 82 2.38 2.39 -7.74
N LEU A 83 1.61 1.57 -8.47
CA LEU A 83 1.86 1.15 -9.85
C LEU A 83 3.16 0.37 -9.97
N ASP A 84 3.32 -0.60 -9.09
CA ASP A 84 4.51 -1.44 -9.06
C ASP A 84 4.51 -2.50 -10.16
N THR A 85 5.69 -2.84 -10.66
CA THR A 85 5.89 -4.04 -11.49
C THR A 85 5.52 -5.30 -10.70
N SER A 86 5.34 -6.44 -11.38
CA SER A 86 5.08 -7.72 -10.71
C SER A 86 6.13 -8.07 -9.65
N ILE A 87 7.35 -7.54 -9.77
CA ILE A 87 8.41 -7.69 -8.76
C ILE A 87 8.13 -6.79 -7.55
N GLY A 88 7.74 -5.53 -7.77
CA GLY A 88 7.35 -4.61 -6.69
C GLY A 88 6.16 -5.11 -5.89
N ILE A 89 5.19 -5.76 -6.54
CA ILE A 89 4.02 -6.40 -5.91
C ILE A 89 4.42 -7.50 -4.90
N ASN A 90 5.61 -8.12 -5.01
CA ASN A 90 6.08 -9.08 -4.01
C ASN A 90 5.99 -8.52 -2.57
N MET A 91 6.39 -7.25 -2.38
CA MET A 91 6.32 -6.61 -1.05
C MET A 91 4.89 -6.45 -0.56
N GLY A 92 3.98 -6.04 -1.45
CA GLY A 92 2.57 -5.91 -1.13
C GLY A 92 1.95 -7.24 -0.70
N LEU A 93 2.20 -8.31 -1.46
CA LEU A 93 1.72 -9.65 -1.13
C LEU A 93 2.29 -10.17 0.19
N ALA A 94 3.59 -9.95 0.44
CA ALA A 94 4.22 -10.32 1.71
C ALA A 94 3.60 -9.55 2.90
N ALA A 95 3.33 -8.25 2.74
CA ALA A 95 2.66 -7.46 3.76
C ALA A 95 1.24 -7.99 4.04
N VAL A 96 0.43 -8.20 3.00
CA VAL A 96 -0.93 -8.73 3.14
C VAL A 96 -0.92 -10.10 3.83
N ALA A 97 0.00 -10.99 3.47
CA ALA A 97 0.10 -12.31 4.09
C ALA A 97 0.48 -12.27 5.58
N ALA A 98 1.19 -11.22 6.02
CA ALA A 98 1.62 -11.06 7.41
C ALA A 98 0.60 -10.28 8.29
N LEU A 99 -0.31 -9.49 7.70
CA LEU A 99 -1.28 -8.68 8.44
C LEU A 99 -2.21 -9.48 9.37
N PRO A 100 -2.73 -10.68 9.01
CA PRO A 100 -3.59 -11.46 9.90
C PRO A 100 -2.99 -11.73 11.27
N GLN A 101 -1.66 -11.88 11.37
CA GLN A 101 -0.95 -12.09 12.64
C GLN A 101 -1.06 -10.89 13.59
N ILE A 102 -1.36 -9.70 13.07
CA ILE A 102 -1.51 -8.47 13.84
C ILE A 102 -2.97 -8.27 14.26
N TYR A 103 -3.91 -8.72 13.43
CA TYR A 103 -5.34 -8.55 13.62
C TYR A 103 -6.05 -9.80 14.14
N ASP A 104 -5.27 -10.85 14.49
CA ASP A 104 -5.79 -12.10 15.04
C ASP A 104 -6.16 -11.90 16.51
N ASP A 105 -7.33 -11.33 16.75
CA ASP A 105 -8.02 -11.40 18.05
C ASP A 105 -8.99 -12.55 17.96
N GLU A 106 -8.91 -13.49 18.91
CA GLU A 106 -9.68 -14.73 18.97
C GLU A 106 -11.20 -14.54 18.91
N ASP A 107 -11.68 -13.30 19.07
CA ASP A 107 -13.11 -12.96 19.15
C ASP A 107 -13.65 -12.22 17.89
N ILE A 108 -12.83 -11.91 16.89
CA ILE A 108 -13.29 -11.15 15.70
C ILE A 108 -12.86 -11.90 14.44
N ASP A 109 -13.84 -12.38 13.68
CA ASP A 109 -13.63 -12.90 12.32
C ASP A 109 -13.20 -11.74 11.39
N VAL A 110 -11.91 -11.44 11.41
CA VAL A 110 -11.32 -10.35 10.60
C VAL A 110 -11.01 -10.92 9.22
N THR A 111 -11.96 -10.83 8.33
CA THR A 111 -11.66 -11.01 6.91
C THR A 111 -10.76 -9.85 6.47
N PRO A 112 -9.53 -10.10 6.01
CA PRO A 112 -8.66 -9.03 5.53
C PRO A 112 -9.36 -8.21 4.45
N ALA A 113 -9.26 -6.88 4.54
CA ALA A 113 -9.77 -6.01 3.49
C ALA A 113 -9.11 -6.37 2.15
N ALA A 114 -9.87 -6.28 1.05
CA ALA A 114 -9.33 -6.52 -0.28
C ALA A 114 -8.14 -5.59 -0.55
N ALA A 115 -7.02 -6.15 -0.99
CA ALA A 115 -5.80 -5.40 -1.26
C ALA A 115 -5.80 -4.81 -2.68
N GLY A 116 -5.30 -3.60 -2.85
CA GLY A 116 -5.17 -2.90 -4.13
C GLY A 116 -3.88 -3.28 -4.90
N LEU A 117 -3.64 -4.58 -5.14
CA LEU A 117 -2.38 -5.09 -5.69
C LEU A 117 -2.49 -5.59 -7.15
N ALA A 118 -3.65 -5.50 -7.78
CA ALA A 118 -3.87 -6.02 -9.12
C ALA A 118 -3.59 -5.00 -10.25
N THR A 119 -2.70 -4.05 -10.04
CA THR A 119 -2.38 -2.96 -10.97
C THR A 119 -1.49 -3.37 -12.14
N GLY A 120 -0.94 -4.59 -12.13
CA GLY A 120 -0.07 -5.09 -13.20
C GLY A 120 -0.72 -5.11 -14.59
N SER A 121 -2.04 -5.20 -14.67
CA SER A 121 -2.79 -5.13 -15.93
C SER A 121 -2.79 -3.73 -16.58
N LEU A 122 -2.31 -2.71 -15.90
CA LEU A 122 -2.15 -1.34 -16.42
C LEU A 122 -0.86 -1.18 -17.21
N PHE A 123 0.07 -2.12 -17.15
CA PHE A 123 1.31 -2.12 -17.91
C PHE A 123 1.13 -2.92 -19.20
N GLU A 124 1.65 -2.40 -20.29
CA GLU A 124 1.72 -3.11 -21.57
C GLU A 124 2.76 -4.24 -21.51
N GLU A 125 3.87 -3.99 -20.82
CA GLU A 125 4.96 -4.94 -20.58
C GLU A 125 5.42 -4.89 -19.12
N ASP A 126 6.00 -6.00 -18.64
CA ASP A 126 6.54 -6.12 -17.29
C ASP A 126 7.88 -6.89 -17.33
N VAL A 127 8.68 -6.70 -16.31
CA VAL A 127 10.02 -7.32 -16.15
C VAL A 127 9.98 -8.84 -15.87
N THR A 128 8.80 -9.40 -15.72
CA THR A 128 8.52 -10.84 -15.57
C THR A 128 7.16 -11.17 -16.19
N ALA A 129 6.80 -12.45 -16.25
CA ALA A 129 5.44 -12.83 -16.64
C ALA A 129 4.41 -12.13 -15.74
N PRO A 130 3.37 -11.52 -16.32
CA PRO A 130 2.39 -10.75 -15.55
C PRO A 130 1.63 -11.64 -14.57
N ARG A 131 1.39 -11.13 -13.39
CA ARG A 131 0.53 -11.80 -12.40
C ARG A 131 -0.91 -11.85 -12.91
N ARG A 132 -1.53 -13.00 -12.78
CA ARG A 132 -2.92 -13.20 -13.18
C ARG A 132 -3.81 -13.33 -11.95
N LEU A 133 -4.96 -12.69 -12.01
CA LEU A 133 -6.03 -12.92 -11.04
C LEU A 133 -6.71 -14.27 -11.34
N HIS A 134 -6.94 -15.03 -10.29
CA HIS A 134 -7.76 -16.24 -10.31
C HIS A 134 -8.90 -16.04 -9.32
N ASP A 135 -10.12 -15.95 -9.80
CA ASP A 135 -11.32 -15.70 -8.98
C ASP A 135 -11.17 -14.48 -8.04
N GLY A 136 -10.59 -13.40 -8.57
CA GLY A 136 -10.36 -12.18 -7.79
C GLY A 136 -9.13 -12.21 -6.86
N HIS A 137 -8.35 -13.28 -6.87
CA HIS A 137 -7.18 -13.45 -5.99
C HIS A 137 -5.87 -13.46 -6.77
N LEU A 138 -4.83 -12.89 -6.16
CA LEU A 138 -3.44 -13.06 -6.59
C LEU A 138 -2.77 -14.16 -5.76
N ARG A 139 -1.93 -14.97 -6.40
CA ARG A 139 -1.07 -15.93 -5.69
C ARG A 139 0.00 -15.15 -4.90
N ALA A 140 0.18 -15.52 -3.63
CA ALA A 140 1.24 -14.98 -2.77
C ALA A 140 2.57 -15.68 -3.05
N GLU A 141 3.08 -15.56 -4.28
CA GLU A 141 4.37 -16.11 -4.72
C GLU A 141 5.38 -14.99 -4.96
N ILE A 142 6.64 -15.28 -4.68
CA ILE A 142 7.75 -14.36 -4.96
C ILE A 142 8.22 -14.60 -6.38
N LEU A 143 8.06 -13.60 -7.24
CA LEU A 143 8.56 -13.62 -8.62
C LEU A 143 9.96 -13.00 -8.69
N ALA A 144 10.78 -13.51 -9.59
CA ALA A 144 12.06 -12.95 -9.97
C ALA A 144 11.95 -12.30 -11.36
N PRO A 145 12.76 -11.27 -11.68
CA PRO A 145 12.78 -10.71 -13.02
C PRO A 145 13.33 -11.72 -14.03
N GLU A 146 12.78 -11.71 -15.24
CA GLU A 146 13.29 -12.48 -16.36
C GLU A 146 14.43 -11.69 -17.05
N PRO A 147 15.64 -12.25 -17.21
CA PRO A 147 16.80 -11.51 -17.72
C PRO A 147 16.56 -10.81 -19.05
N ASP A 148 15.89 -11.48 -19.99
CA ASP A 148 15.61 -10.94 -21.33
C ASP A 148 14.63 -9.76 -21.25
N ARG A 149 13.57 -9.87 -20.44
CA ARG A 149 12.62 -8.78 -20.22
C ARG A 149 13.27 -7.60 -19.51
N LEU A 150 14.08 -7.88 -18.49
CA LEU A 150 14.79 -6.83 -17.77
C LEU A 150 15.77 -6.07 -18.69
N SER A 151 16.40 -6.78 -19.63
CA SER A 151 17.30 -6.17 -20.61
C SER A 151 16.54 -5.34 -21.64
N SER A 152 15.42 -5.85 -22.18
CA SER A 152 14.62 -5.14 -23.19
C SER A 152 13.92 -3.90 -22.63
N LEU A 153 13.52 -3.92 -21.36
CA LEU A 153 12.84 -2.83 -20.67
C LEU A 153 13.79 -1.93 -19.88
N ALA A 154 15.11 -2.12 -20.04
CA ALA A 154 16.09 -1.32 -19.33
C ALA A 154 15.95 0.17 -19.66
N ALA A 155 15.92 1.02 -18.64
CA ALA A 155 15.91 2.45 -18.81
C ALA A 155 17.16 2.94 -19.59
N PRO A 156 17.06 4.05 -20.34
CA PRO A 156 18.21 4.67 -20.99
C PRO A 156 19.36 4.90 -19.98
N ALA A 157 20.61 4.83 -20.48
CA ALA A 157 21.82 4.86 -19.63
C ALA A 157 21.81 6.05 -18.65
N ASN A 158 21.51 7.25 -19.12
CA ASN A 158 21.46 8.46 -18.28
C ASN A 158 20.47 8.34 -17.10
N ARG A 159 19.31 7.72 -17.32
CA ARG A 159 18.30 7.50 -16.27
C ARG A 159 18.76 6.42 -15.31
N ARG A 160 19.37 5.35 -15.80
CA ARG A 160 19.93 4.27 -14.98
C ARG A 160 21.08 4.77 -14.10
N ASP A 161 21.98 5.57 -14.65
CA ASP A 161 23.12 6.15 -13.93
C ASP A 161 22.62 7.09 -12.83
N TRP A 162 21.61 7.91 -13.11
CA TRP A 162 20.97 8.77 -12.12
C TRP A 162 20.37 7.96 -10.94
N TRP A 163 19.74 6.81 -11.20
CA TRP A 163 19.22 5.96 -10.14
C TRP A 163 20.33 5.29 -9.34
N PHE A 164 21.40 4.85 -9.99
CA PHE A 164 22.54 4.27 -9.27
C PHE A 164 23.24 5.30 -8.37
N GLU A 165 23.35 6.55 -8.80
CA GLU A 165 23.91 7.61 -7.98
C GLU A 165 23.04 7.88 -6.74
N ARG A 166 21.74 8.02 -6.89
CA ARG A 166 20.79 8.15 -5.76
C ARG A 166 20.87 6.97 -4.79
N LEU A 167 21.00 5.77 -5.31
CA LEU A 167 21.15 4.58 -4.47
C LEU A 167 22.44 4.65 -3.63
N ARG A 168 23.55 5.07 -4.21
CA ARG A 168 24.84 5.25 -3.50
C ARG A 168 24.77 6.34 -2.43
N GLU A 169 24.04 7.41 -2.68
CA GLU A 169 23.84 8.49 -1.71
C GLU A 169 22.96 8.09 -0.52
N SER A 170 22.16 7.04 -0.68
CA SER A 170 21.20 6.57 0.33
C SER A 170 21.79 5.48 1.25
N TRP A 171 22.99 4.99 0.95
CA TRP A 171 23.74 3.97 1.69
C TRP A 171 25.04 4.53 2.23
#